data_e96f3ee78b2979e3cde847dc43b5b76d
#
_entry.id   e96f3ee78b2979e3cde847dc43b5b76d
#
_cell.length_a   1.000
_cell.length_b   1.000
_cell.length_c   1.000
_cell.angle_alpha   90.00
_cell.angle_beta   90.00
_cell.angle_gamma   90.00
#
_symmetry.space_group_name_H-M   'P 1'
#
loop_
_entity.id
_entity.type
_entity.pdbx_description
1 polymer ?
#
loop_
_entity_poly.entity_id
_entity_poly.type
_entity_poly.pdbx_seq_one_letter_code
_entity_poly.pdbx_strand_id
1 'polypeptide(L)'
;MASTTSAKDFLQVIQNRRTIYELSKKPILADDALVQYIRELVKEAPSSFNVQSSRVVVLLGDQHNKYWNEIVPRAVSASVSDEALETIRPKLQNFAKAYGTILFFEDEKLIKAKQKQFPRFETAFPTWRF
;
A
#
# COMPACT_ATOMS: atom_id res chain seq x y z
N MET A 1 -22.06 -19.77 11.07
CA MET A 1 -22.98 -18.67 11.44
C MET A 1 -22.32 -17.38 10.98
N ALA A 2 -22.90 -16.66 10.01
CA ALA A 2 -22.39 -15.38 9.58
C ALA A 2 -22.57 -14.38 10.73
N SER A 3 -21.47 -13.81 11.22
CA SER A 3 -21.49 -12.71 12.18
C SER A 3 -22.09 -11.49 11.45
N THR A 4 -23.25 -11.08 11.82
CA THR A 4 -23.87 -9.85 11.29
C THR A 4 -23.16 -8.68 11.94
N THR A 5 -22.08 -8.22 11.34
CA THR A 5 -21.47 -6.93 11.70
C THR A 5 -22.51 -5.87 11.42
N SER A 6 -22.95 -5.14 12.44
CA SER A 6 -23.97 -4.12 12.26
C SER A 6 -23.42 -2.93 11.46
N ALA A 7 -24.27 -2.16 10.78
CA ALA A 7 -23.86 -0.93 10.10
C ALA A 7 -23.18 0.07 11.08
N LYS A 8 -23.55 0.01 12.37
CA LYS A 8 -22.93 0.82 13.43
C LYS A 8 -21.48 0.40 13.67
N ASP A 9 -21.19 -0.91 13.69
CA ASP A 9 -19.82 -1.42 13.91
C ASP A 9 -18.91 -1.00 12.74
N PHE A 10 -19.41 -1.10 11.52
CA PHE A 10 -18.66 -0.65 10.33
C PHE A 10 -18.40 0.86 10.36
N LEU A 11 -19.41 1.67 10.68
CA LEU A 11 -19.25 3.12 10.82
C LEU A 11 -18.24 3.47 11.92
N GLN A 12 -18.29 2.77 13.05
CA GLN A 12 -17.34 2.96 14.16
C GLN A 12 -15.90 2.69 13.74
N VAL A 13 -15.65 1.64 12.96
CA VAL A 13 -14.32 1.34 12.41
C VAL A 13 -13.83 2.48 11.52
N ILE A 14 -14.66 3.01 10.63
CA ILE A 14 -14.32 4.15 9.77
C ILE A 14 -14.02 5.41 10.60
N GLN A 15 -14.85 5.71 11.60
CA GLN A 15 -14.66 6.87 12.48
C GLN A 15 -13.39 6.79 13.32
N ASN A 16 -12.98 5.59 13.72
CA ASN A 16 -11.78 5.35 14.51
C ASN A 16 -10.50 5.40 13.67
N ARG A 17 -10.61 5.27 12.33
CA ARG A 17 -9.43 5.34 11.47
C ARG A 17 -8.75 6.70 11.58
N ARG A 18 -7.46 6.69 11.84
CA ARG A 18 -6.59 7.87 11.92
C ARG A 18 -5.36 7.69 11.07
N THR A 19 -4.78 8.79 10.59
CA THR A 19 -3.39 8.82 10.13
C THR A 19 -2.51 8.95 11.36
N ILE A 20 -1.60 8.00 11.54
CA ILE A 20 -0.67 7.97 12.68
C ILE A 20 0.73 8.20 12.12
N TYR A 21 1.39 9.24 12.60
CA TYR A 21 2.77 9.59 12.19
C TYR A 21 3.81 9.08 13.17
N GLU A 22 3.45 8.88 14.42
CA GLU A 22 4.33 8.28 15.43
C GLU A 22 4.31 6.76 15.27
N LEU A 23 5.18 6.28 14.39
CA LEU A 23 5.28 4.86 14.03
C LEU A 23 6.21 4.13 15.00
N SER A 24 5.94 2.85 15.23
CA SER A 24 6.78 1.98 16.06
C SER A 24 6.87 0.58 15.47
N LYS A 25 7.90 -0.16 15.89
CA LYS A 25 8.10 -1.58 15.51
C LYS A 25 7.27 -2.56 16.34
N LYS A 26 6.31 -2.06 17.13
CA LYS A 26 5.46 -2.93 17.96
C LYS A 26 4.48 -3.69 17.05
N PRO A 27 4.50 -5.03 17.07
CA PRO A 27 3.56 -5.82 16.29
C PRO A 27 2.14 -5.68 16.85
N ILE A 28 1.17 -5.61 15.94
CA ILE A 28 -0.26 -5.65 16.28
C ILE A 28 -0.78 -7.08 16.16
N LEU A 29 -0.26 -7.83 15.19
CA LEU A 29 -0.56 -9.23 14.91
C LEU A 29 0.76 -9.98 14.69
N ALA A 30 0.73 -11.32 14.81
CA ALA A 30 1.83 -12.15 14.33
C ALA A 30 1.98 -11.98 12.80
N ASP A 31 3.20 -12.10 12.27
CA ASP A 31 3.51 -11.85 10.85
C ASP A 31 2.60 -12.64 9.90
N ASP A 32 2.46 -13.95 10.14
CA ASP A 32 1.63 -14.81 9.29
C ASP A 32 0.14 -14.40 9.33
N ALA A 33 -0.36 -14.03 10.51
CA ALA A 33 -1.73 -13.56 10.66
C ALA A 33 -1.94 -12.22 9.94
N LEU A 34 -0.97 -11.30 10.03
CA LEU A 34 -1.01 -10.02 9.32
C LEU A 34 -1.01 -10.23 7.80
N VAL A 35 -0.12 -11.07 7.29
CA VAL A 35 -0.03 -11.38 5.85
C VAL A 35 -1.32 -12.04 5.35
N GLN A 36 -1.88 -13.00 6.12
CA GLN A 36 -3.14 -13.64 5.76
C GLN A 36 -4.29 -12.63 5.75
N TYR A 37 -4.37 -11.75 6.74
CA TYR A 37 -5.39 -10.71 6.81
C TYR A 37 -5.33 -9.76 5.61
N ILE A 38 -4.13 -9.30 5.23
CA ILE A 38 -3.93 -8.47 4.05
C ILE A 38 -4.36 -9.21 2.78
N ARG A 39 -4.04 -10.51 2.66
CA ARG A 39 -4.43 -11.33 1.51
C ARG A 39 -5.95 -11.42 1.36
N GLU A 40 -6.67 -11.63 2.45
CA GLU A 40 -8.14 -11.67 2.41
C GLU A 40 -8.72 -10.31 2.02
N LEU A 41 -8.21 -9.20 2.57
CA LEU A 41 -8.66 -7.86 2.20
C LEU A 41 -8.46 -7.55 0.70
N VAL A 42 -7.31 -7.98 0.14
CA VAL A 42 -7.04 -7.76 -1.30
C VAL A 42 -7.98 -8.57 -2.18
N LYS A 43 -8.38 -9.78 -1.77
CA LYS A 43 -9.36 -10.60 -2.51
C LYS A 43 -10.75 -9.96 -2.56
N GLU A 44 -11.16 -9.30 -1.45
CA GLU A 44 -12.46 -8.65 -1.36
C GLU A 44 -12.48 -7.24 -1.98
N ALA A 45 -11.31 -6.68 -2.33
CA ALA A 45 -11.23 -5.36 -2.92
C ALA A 45 -11.76 -5.35 -4.36
N PRO A 46 -12.77 -4.53 -4.68
CA PRO A 46 -13.28 -4.44 -6.04
C PRO A 46 -12.28 -3.79 -6.99
N SER A 47 -12.33 -4.13 -8.26
CA SER A 47 -11.54 -3.49 -9.31
C SER A 47 -12.40 -3.09 -10.50
N SER A 48 -12.02 -2.01 -11.21
CA SER A 48 -12.74 -1.54 -12.39
C SER A 48 -12.88 -2.66 -13.43
N PHE A 49 -14.10 -2.92 -13.87
CA PHE A 49 -14.42 -4.02 -14.79
C PHE A 49 -13.93 -5.40 -14.33
N ASN A 50 -13.78 -5.59 -13.03
CA ASN A 50 -13.24 -6.82 -12.46
C ASN A 50 -11.90 -7.25 -13.08
N VAL A 51 -11.02 -6.28 -13.35
CA VAL A 51 -9.72 -6.54 -13.99
C VAL A 51 -8.76 -7.30 -13.10
N GLN A 52 -8.92 -7.17 -11.77
CA GLN A 52 -8.12 -7.87 -10.76
C GLN A 52 -6.61 -7.67 -10.95
N SER A 53 -6.21 -6.44 -11.32
CA SER A 53 -4.82 -6.08 -11.63
C SER A 53 -3.97 -5.78 -10.40
N SER A 54 -4.58 -5.54 -9.26
CA SER A 54 -3.87 -5.16 -8.04
C SER A 54 -2.94 -6.26 -7.53
N ARG A 55 -1.73 -5.88 -7.17
CA ARG A 55 -0.70 -6.73 -6.57
C ARG A 55 -0.21 -6.05 -5.30
N VAL A 56 0.07 -6.86 -4.29
CA VAL A 56 0.51 -6.34 -2.99
C VAL A 56 1.79 -7.05 -2.58
N VAL A 57 2.76 -6.27 -2.12
CA VAL A 57 3.99 -6.78 -1.51
C VAL A 57 4.03 -6.31 -0.06
N VAL A 58 4.19 -7.24 0.86
CA VAL A 58 4.31 -6.97 2.30
C VAL A 58 5.77 -7.13 2.69
N LEU A 59 6.38 -6.05 3.18
CA LEU A 59 7.75 -6.01 3.65
C LEU A 59 7.76 -5.97 5.18
N LEU A 60 8.34 -6.97 5.81
CA LEU A 60 8.50 -7.08 7.26
C LEU A 60 9.98 -7.24 7.62
N GLY A 61 10.34 -6.97 8.86
CA GLY A 61 11.68 -7.20 9.38
C GLY A 61 12.78 -6.56 8.53
N ASP A 62 13.77 -7.36 8.12
CA ASP A 62 14.93 -6.89 7.36
C ASP A 62 14.57 -6.34 5.98
N GLN A 63 13.53 -6.87 5.33
CA GLN A 63 13.08 -6.36 4.03
C GLN A 63 12.50 -4.96 4.14
N HIS A 64 11.71 -4.69 5.20
CA HIS A 64 11.22 -3.35 5.52
C HIS A 64 12.40 -2.40 5.81
N ASN A 65 13.35 -2.82 6.64
CA ASN A 65 14.52 -2.02 6.99
C ASN A 65 15.35 -1.67 5.74
N LYS A 66 15.63 -2.64 4.88
CA LYS A 66 16.35 -2.45 3.63
C LYS A 66 15.64 -1.49 2.69
N TYR A 67 14.31 -1.60 2.59
CA TYR A 67 13.51 -0.73 1.75
C TYR A 67 13.67 0.75 2.14
N TRP A 68 13.51 1.08 3.43
CA TRP A 68 13.54 2.46 3.91
C TRP A 68 14.93 3.02 4.16
N ASN A 69 15.94 2.20 4.43
CA ASN A 69 17.28 2.67 4.72
C ASN A 69 18.23 2.64 3.51
N GLU A 70 17.91 1.87 2.46
CA GLU A 70 18.78 1.73 1.29
C GLU A 70 18.04 2.07 -0.02
N ILE A 71 16.91 1.38 -0.31
CA ILE A 71 16.25 1.46 -1.62
C ILE A 71 15.61 2.83 -1.82
N VAL A 72 14.76 3.27 -0.90
CA VAL A 72 14.03 4.54 -1.02
C VAL A 72 14.98 5.75 -1.00
N PRO A 73 15.95 5.87 -0.06
CA PRO A 73 16.88 6.99 -0.07
C PRO A 73 17.68 7.09 -1.37
N ARG A 74 18.14 5.95 -1.91
CA ARG A 74 18.84 5.92 -3.20
C ARG A 74 17.95 6.37 -4.36
N ALA A 75 16.69 5.94 -4.41
CA ALA A 75 15.76 6.33 -5.45
C ALA A 75 15.39 7.82 -5.36
N VAL A 76 15.14 8.32 -4.15
CA VAL A 76 14.81 9.73 -3.92
C VAL A 76 16.00 10.63 -4.26
N SER A 77 17.23 10.30 -3.83
CA SER A 77 18.42 11.09 -4.13
C SER A 77 18.73 11.18 -5.63
N ALA A 78 18.33 10.19 -6.41
CA ALA A 78 18.46 10.22 -7.87
C ALA A 78 17.40 11.09 -8.57
N SER A 79 16.35 11.53 -7.84
CA SER A 79 15.17 12.17 -8.43
C SER A 79 14.91 13.59 -7.93
N VAL A 80 15.58 14.03 -6.88
CA VAL A 80 15.38 15.35 -6.26
C VAL A 80 16.72 16.06 -6.02
N SER A 81 16.68 17.39 -5.78
CA SER A 81 17.86 18.15 -5.37
C SER A 81 18.30 17.79 -3.93
N ASP A 82 19.56 18.08 -3.60
CA ASP A 82 20.10 17.84 -2.25
C ASP A 82 19.31 18.58 -1.17
N GLU A 83 18.87 19.81 -1.44
CA GLU A 83 18.05 20.60 -0.51
C GLU A 83 16.69 19.93 -0.26
N ALA A 84 16.03 19.43 -1.31
CA ALA A 84 14.78 18.71 -1.19
C ALA A 84 14.99 17.36 -0.44
N LEU A 85 16.10 16.69 -0.69
CA LEU A 85 16.46 15.45 0.00
C LEU A 85 16.59 15.66 1.52
N GLU A 86 17.26 16.73 1.97
CA GLU A 86 17.39 17.05 3.39
C GLU A 86 16.02 17.29 4.05
N THR A 87 15.08 17.91 3.33
CA THR A 87 13.71 18.12 3.81
C THR A 87 12.92 16.82 3.93
N ILE A 88 13.14 15.86 3.03
CA ILE A 88 12.43 14.59 2.98
C ILE A 88 13.03 13.56 3.95
N ARG A 89 14.34 13.59 4.19
CA ARG A 89 15.08 12.63 5.02
C ARG A 89 14.42 12.30 6.38
N PRO A 90 13.95 13.27 7.19
CA PRO A 90 13.29 12.95 8.46
C PRO A 90 12.01 12.13 8.28
N LYS A 91 11.28 12.34 7.18
CA LYS A 91 10.07 11.56 6.88
C LYS A 91 10.42 10.12 6.53
N LEU A 92 11.47 9.90 5.72
CA LEU A 92 11.95 8.55 5.38
C LEU A 92 12.41 7.80 6.63
N GLN A 93 13.15 8.47 7.51
CA GLN A 93 13.57 7.90 8.81
C GLN A 93 12.38 7.56 9.71
N ASN A 94 11.33 8.36 9.67
CA ASN A 94 10.13 8.06 10.44
C ASN A 94 9.40 6.82 9.88
N PHE A 95 9.31 6.67 8.58
CA PHE A 95 8.72 5.47 7.95
C PHE A 95 9.51 4.20 8.26
N ALA A 96 10.84 4.30 8.37
CA ALA A 96 11.69 3.18 8.79
C ALA A 96 11.41 2.67 10.22
N LYS A 97 10.74 3.48 11.06
CA LYS A 97 10.33 3.07 12.42
C LYS A 97 9.08 2.20 12.44
N ALA A 98 8.36 2.08 11.32
CA ALA A 98 7.18 1.25 11.25
C ALA A 98 7.51 -0.25 11.42
N TYR A 99 6.50 -1.03 11.79
CA TYR A 99 6.60 -2.49 11.90
C TYR A 99 6.82 -3.16 10.55
N GLY A 100 6.19 -2.61 9.50
CA GLY A 100 6.28 -3.12 8.14
C GLY A 100 5.78 -2.10 7.12
N THR A 101 5.86 -2.48 5.85
CA THR A 101 5.40 -1.68 4.72
C THR A 101 4.54 -2.53 3.80
N ILE A 102 3.42 -1.97 3.35
CA ILE A 102 2.58 -2.58 2.33
C ILE A 102 2.73 -1.73 1.07
N LEU A 103 3.21 -2.35 -0.01
CA LEU A 103 3.34 -1.71 -1.32
C LEU A 103 2.23 -2.22 -2.23
N PHE A 104 1.55 -1.30 -2.89
CA PHE A 104 0.51 -1.60 -3.86
C PHE A 104 1.03 -1.36 -5.27
N PHE A 105 0.77 -2.30 -6.15
CA PHE A 105 1.13 -2.27 -7.56
C PHE A 105 -0.07 -2.66 -8.42
N GLU A 106 -0.01 -2.27 -9.68
CA GLU A 106 -0.98 -2.70 -10.70
C GLU A 106 -0.27 -3.51 -11.78
N ASP A 107 -0.89 -4.61 -12.20
CA ASP A 107 -0.41 -5.40 -13.32
C ASP A 107 -0.75 -4.68 -14.64
N GLU A 108 0.24 -4.01 -15.18
CA GLU A 108 0.10 -3.18 -16.37
C GLU A 108 -0.39 -3.97 -17.60
N LYS A 109 -0.06 -5.24 -17.68
CA LYS A 109 -0.50 -6.10 -18.81
C LYS A 109 -2.02 -6.31 -18.78
N LEU A 110 -2.57 -6.55 -17.61
CA LEU A 110 -4.02 -6.72 -17.43
C LEU A 110 -4.76 -5.40 -17.69
N ILE A 111 -4.23 -4.28 -17.21
CA ILE A 111 -4.79 -2.95 -17.45
C ILE A 111 -4.80 -2.64 -18.94
N LYS A 112 -3.67 -2.78 -19.62
CA LYS A 112 -3.57 -2.54 -21.08
C LYS A 112 -4.51 -3.44 -21.90
N ALA A 113 -4.70 -4.70 -21.49
CA ALA A 113 -5.64 -5.58 -22.13
C ALA A 113 -7.09 -5.08 -22.01
N LYS A 114 -7.47 -4.58 -20.81
CA LYS A 114 -8.80 -3.99 -20.59
C LYS A 114 -9.00 -2.67 -21.34
N GLN A 115 -8.00 -1.79 -21.35
CA GLN A 115 -8.04 -0.54 -22.11
C GLN A 115 -8.29 -0.79 -23.61
N LYS A 116 -7.63 -1.80 -24.19
CA LYS A 116 -7.88 -2.21 -25.58
C LYS A 116 -9.31 -2.74 -25.80
N GLN A 117 -9.86 -3.45 -24.82
CA GLN A 117 -11.23 -3.96 -24.88
C GLN A 117 -12.28 -2.84 -24.76
N PHE A 118 -11.97 -1.79 -24.00
CA PHE A 118 -12.88 -0.70 -23.70
C PHE A 118 -12.22 0.68 -23.95
N PRO A 119 -11.95 1.08 -25.20
CA PRO A 119 -11.23 2.32 -25.50
C PRO A 119 -11.87 3.59 -24.94
N ARG A 120 -13.22 3.61 -24.83
CA ARG A 120 -13.96 4.75 -24.26
C ARG A 120 -13.67 5.02 -22.77
N PHE A 121 -13.12 4.04 -22.07
CA PHE A 121 -12.82 4.11 -20.65
C PHE A 121 -11.32 4.05 -20.35
N GLU A 122 -10.48 4.41 -21.32
CA GLU A 122 -9.02 4.37 -21.16
C GLU A 122 -8.55 5.14 -19.92
N THR A 123 -9.15 6.30 -19.66
CA THR A 123 -8.84 7.13 -18.49
C THR A 123 -9.46 6.65 -17.17
N ALA A 124 -10.40 5.69 -17.22
CA ALA A 124 -11.03 5.14 -16.03
C ALA A 124 -10.17 4.04 -15.36
N PHE A 125 -9.13 3.58 -16.03
CA PHE A 125 -8.16 2.64 -15.45
C PHE A 125 -7.01 3.42 -14.82
N PRO A 126 -6.59 3.05 -13.60
CA PRO A 126 -5.48 3.73 -12.95
C PRO A 126 -4.22 3.60 -13.80
N THR A 127 -3.71 4.73 -14.27
CA THR A 127 -2.42 4.84 -14.95
C THR A 127 -1.45 5.54 -14.00
N TRP A 128 -1.13 4.89 -12.88
CA TRP A 128 -0.10 5.38 -12.00
C TRP A 128 1.25 5.20 -12.70
N ARG A 129 1.76 6.28 -13.23
CA ARG A 129 3.17 6.36 -13.64
C ARG A 129 3.91 7.00 -12.47
N PHE A 130 4.72 6.19 -11.81
CA PHE A 130 5.75 6.69 -10.90
C PHE A 130 7.02 6.96 -11.69
#